data_226c064a621fc975be7ed9375d3c0763
#
_entry.id   226c064a621fc975be7ed9375d3c0763
#
_cell.length_a   1.000
_cell.length_b   1.000
_cell.length_c   1.000
_cell.angle_alpha   90.00
_cell.angle_beta   90.00
_cell.angle_gamma   90.00
#
_symmetry.space_group_name_H-M   'P 1'
#
loop_
_entity.id
_entity.type
_entity.pdbx_description
1 polymer ?
#
loop_
_entity_poly.entity_id
_entity_poly.type
_entity_poly.pdbx_seq_one_letter_code
_entity_poly.pdbx_strand_id
1 'polypeptide(L)'
;MTDGSLSSVGNAARLLKAFLSREKEIGVSELARRLGLGKSTVHRLLTTLVQEGLVEKTDSGAYRLGLTMSELGQVVRSSMDLHGVVAPAPGSIN
;
A
#
# COMPACT_ATOMS: atom_id res chain seq x y z
N MET A 1 -9.56 11.50 -19.88
CA MET A 1 -9.86 11.39 -19.49
C MET A 1 -10.16 11.49 -18.68
N THR A 2 -10.18 11.79 -18.39
CA THR A 2 -10.28 11.65 -17.59
C THR A 2 -11.15 11.26 -17.15
N ASP A 3 -11.50 11.26 -17.10
CA ASP A 3 -12.26 10.41 -16.83
C ASP A 3 -12.77 10.53 -15.52
N GLY A 4 -13.41 10.03 -14.87
CA GLY A 4 -13.91 10.21 -13.55
C GLY A 4 -12.96 9.86 -12.44
N SER A 5 -11.72 9.67 -12.75
CA SER A 5 -10.79 9.28 -11.68
C SER A 5 -10.35 10.47 -10.86
N LEU A 6 -10.08 10.23 -9.58
CA LEU A 6 -9.59 11.26 -8.68
C LEU A 6 -8.09 11.08 -8.52
N SER A 7 -7.34 12.16 -8.76
CA SER A 7 -5.89 12.08 -8.67
C SER A 7 -5.41 11.73 -7.26
N SER A 8 -6.07 12.23 -6.22
CA SER A 8 -5.65 11.93 -4.88
C SER A 8 -5.79 10.44 -4.57
N VAL A 9 -6.88 9.82 -5.02
CA VAL A 9 -7.07 8.39 -4.82
C VAL A 9 -6.03 7.61 -5.62
N GLY A 10 -5.80 8.01 -6.86
CA GLY A 10 -4.79 7.36 -7.68
C GLY A 10 -3.41 7.47 -7.08
N ASN A 11 -3.06 8.64 -6.58
CA ASN A 11 -1.76 8.85 -5.96
C ASN A 11 -1.62 8.05 -4.67
N ALA A 12 -2.69 7.94 -3.88
CA ALA A 12 -2.66 7.12 -2.68
C ALA A 12 -2.45 5.65 -3.03
N ALA A 13 -3.11 5.17 -4.06
CA ALA A 13 -2.95 3.80 -4.51
C ALA A 13 -1.51 3.55 -4.99
N ARG A 14 -0.94 4.49 -5.76
CA ARG A 14 0.44 4.38 -6.21
C ARG A 14 1.40 4.35 -5.03
N LEU A 15 1.12 5.16 -4.01
CA LEU A 15 1.94 5.18 -2.80
C LEU A 15 1.94 3.81 -2.13
N LEU A 16 0.78 3.21 -1.97
CA LEU A 16 0.68 1.88 -1.36
C LEU A 16 1.45 0.85 -2.18
N LYS A 17 1.36 0.94 -3.50
CA LYS A 17 2.05 0.00 -4.37
C LYS A 17 3.57 0.16 -4.33
N ALA A 18 4.06 1.30 -3.88
CA ALA A 18 5.51 1.49 -3.74
C ALA A 18 6.10 0.50 -2.74
N PHE A 19 5.28 0.00 -1.81
CA PHE A 19 5.73 -0.97 -0.82
C PHE A 19 5.81 -2.40 -1.38
N LEU A 20 5.47 -2.58 -2.65
CA LEU A 20 5.69 -3.88 -3.31
C LEU A 20 7.16 -4.10 -3.65
N SER A 21 8.00 -3.15 -3.31
CA SER A 21 9.44 -3.26 -3.52
C SER A 21 10.07 -4.06 -2.39
N ARG A 22 11.39 -4.15 -2.41
CA ARG A 22 12.11 -4.85 -1.35
C ARG A 22 12.06 -4.14 -0.03
N GLU A 23 11.99 -2.82 -0.06
CA GLU A 23 12.00 -2.05 1.17
C GLU A 23 10.67 -2.20 1.88
N LYS A 24 10.72 -2.55 3.14
CA LYS A 24 9.53 -2.63 3.98
C LYS A 24 9.20 -1.28 4.60
N GLU A 25 10.19 -0.43 4.77
CA GLU A 25 10.00 0.90 5.33
C GLU A 25 10.54 1.92 4.36
N ILE A 26 9.77 2.94 4.07
CA ILE A 26 10.15 3.96 3.11
C ILE A 26 9.85 5.33 3.70
N GLY A 27 10.82 6.25 3.61
CA GLY A 27 10.63 7.60 4.11
C GLY A 27 9.89 8.48 3.12
N VAL A 28 9.44 9.64 3.60
CA VAL A 28 8.64 10.54 2.78
C VAL A 28 9.41 11.05 1.57
N SER A 29 10.69 11.34 1.73
CA SER A 29 11.50 11.85 0.61
C SER A 29 11.62 10.83 -0.50
N GLU A 30 11.84 9.59 -0.15
CA GLU A 30 11.96 8.54 -1.14
C GLU A 30 10.63 8.28 -1.83
N LEU A 31 9.54 8.30 -1.07
CA LEU A 31 8.21 8.14 -1.66
C LEU A 31 7.92 9.27 -2.63
N ALA A 32 8.25 10.49 -2.24
CA ALA A 32 8.03 11.64 -3.11
C ALA A 32 8.81 11.50 -4.42
N ARG A 33 10.04 11.05 -4.31
CA ARG A 33 10.88 10.84 -5.48
C ARG A 33 10.28 9.79 -6.41
N ARG A 34 9.88 8.65 -5.86
CA ARG A 34 9.34 7.55 -6.66
C ARG A 34 8.02 7.91 -7.32
N LEU A 35 7.21 8.71 -6.63
CA LEU A 35 5.89 9.06 -7.16
C LEU A 35 5.91 10.29 -8.05
N GLY A 36 7.01 11.03 -8.02
CA GLY A 36 7.09 12.28 -8.77
C GLY A 36 6.20 13.36 -8.19
N LEU A 37 6.01 13.34 -6.87
CA LEU A 37 5.15 14.30 -6.16
C LEU A 37 5.97 15.10 -5.17
N GLY A 38 5.45 16.25 -4.79
CA GLY A 38 6.07 17.05 -3.73
C GLY A 38 5.95 16.38 -2.39
N LYS A 39 6.89 16.66 -1.49
CA LYS A 39 6.87 16.06 -0.15
C LYS A 39 5.62 16.42 0.64
N SER A 40 5.14 17.67 0.49
CA SER A 40 3.95 18.07 1.22
C SER A 40 2.72 17.29 0.76
N THR A 41 2.63 17.01 -0.53
CA THR A 41 1.54 16.20 -1.06
C THR A 41 1.62 14.79 -0.51
N VAL A 42 2.82 14.20 -0.54
CA VAL A 42 3.02 12.84 -0.02
C VAL A 42 2.70 12.79 1.47
N HIS A 43 3.13 13.79 2.21
CA HIS A 43 2.86 13.83 3.65
C HIS A 43 1.36 13.85 3.93
N ARG A 44 0.61 14.62 3.15
CA ARG A 44 -0.85 14.69 3.31
C ARG A 44 -1.51 13.35 3.01
N LEU A 45 -1.03 12.67 1.96
CA LEU A 45 -1.55 11.34 1.64
C LEU A 45 -1.24 10.36 2.77
N LEU A 46 0.00 10.41 3.28
CA LEU A 46 0.40 9.52 4.36
C LEU A 46 -0.41 9.76 5.63
N THR A 47 -0.68 11.02 5.94
CA THR A 47 -1.48 11.34 7.13
C THR A 47 -2.85 10.67 7.06
N THR A 48 -3.49 10.76 5.91
CA THR A 48 -4.80 10.13 5.72
C THR A 48 -4.68 8.60 5.77
N LEU A 49 -3.67 8.05 5.12
CA LEU A 49 -3.50 6.60 5.10
C LEU A 49 -3.21 6.05 6.50
N VAL A 50 -2.48 6.81 7.31
CA VAL A 50 -2.23 6.41 8.70
C VAL A 50 -3.54 6.42 9.49
N GLN A 51 -4.36 7.44 9.30
CA GLN A 51 -5.64 7.52 9.98
C GLN A 51 -6.53 6.33 9.65
N GLU A 52 -6.42 5.81 8.44
CA GLU A 52 -7.25 4.69 8.02
C GLU A 52 -6.59 3.34 8.30
N GLY A 53 -5.41 3.32 8.91
CA GLY A 53 -4.75 2.06 9.26
C GLY A 53 -4.07 1.37 8.10
N LEU A 54 -4.00 2.03 6.94
CA LEU A 54 -3.37 1.43 5.76
C LEU A 54 -1.85 1.55 5.79
N VAL A 55 -1.35 2.53 6.51
CA VAL A 55 0.07 2.79 6.66
C VAL A 55 0.35 3.09 8.12
N GLU A 56 1.54 2.78 8.58
CA GLU A 56 2.01 3.12 9.93
C GLU A 56 3.30 3.89 9.84
N LYS A 57 3.49 4.82 10.77
CA LYS A 57 4.77 5.52 10.88
C LYS A 57 5.65 4.74 11.85
N THR A 58 6.87 4.47 11.45
CA THR A 58 7.80 3.70 12.28
C THR A 58 8.56 4.62 13.23
N ASP A 59 9.24 4.03 14.18
CA ASP A 59 10.03 4.79 15.15
C ASP A 59 11.14 5.59 14.50
N SER A 60 11.63 5.12 13.36
CA SER A 60 12.69 5.83 12.64
C SER A 60 12.16 7.00 11.82
N GLY A 61 10.86 7.20 11.78
CA GLY A 61 10.27 8.28 11.00
C GLY A 61 9.93 7.88 9.58
N ALA A 62 10.15 6.63 9.22
CA ALA A 62 9.74 6.12 7.93
C ALA A 62 8.30 5.60 8.01
N TYR A 63 7.82 5.01 6.96
CA TYR A 63 6.46 4.49 6.89
C TYR A 63 6.50 3.06 6.40
N ARG A 64 5.51 2.28 6.81
CA ARG A 64 5.35 0.89 6.35
C ARG A 64 3.86 0.60 6.22
N LEU A 65 3.53 -0.50 5.57
CA LEU A 65 2.12 -0.88 5.42
C LEU A 65 1.53 -1.23 6.79
N GLY A 66 0.30 -0.82 6.98
CA GLY A 66 -0.39 -1.03 8.25
C GLY A 66 -1.20 -2.32 8.26
N LEU A 67 -1.74 -2.63 9.43
CA LEU A 67 -2.46 -3.87 9.65
C LEU A 67 -3.67 -4.03 8.74
N THR A 68 -4.34 -2.94 8.42
CA THR A 68 -5.53 -3.01 7.55
C THR A 68 -5.19 -3.63 6.20
N MET A 69 -3.96 -3.40 5.71
CA MET A 69 -3.55 -4.00 4.44
C MET A 69 -3.53 -5.52 4.53
N SER A 70 -3.10 -6.04 5.69
CA SER A 70 -3.10 -7.48 5.92
C SER A 70 -4.53 -8.03 5.92
N GLU A 71 -5.44 -7.30 6.54
CA GLU A 71 -6.84 -7.72 6.59
C GLU A 71 -7.45 -7.76 5.19
N LEU A 72 -7.18 -6.74 4.40
CA LEU A 72 -7.67 -6.71 3.02
C LEU A 72 -7.06 -7.82 2.18
N GLY A 73 -5.76 -8.04 2.38
CA GLY A 73 -5.09 -9.12 1.65
C GLY A 73 -5.65 -10.48 2.00
N GLN A 74 -6.05 -10.67 3.25
CA GLN A 74 -6.63 -11.94 3.68
C GLN A 74 -7.96 -12.20 2.98
N VAL A 75 -8.77 -11.16 2.81
CA VAL A 75 -10.04 -11.30 2.08
C VAL A 75 -9.79 -11.78 0.66
N VAL A 76 -8.81 -11.20 -0.01
CA VAL A 76 -8.50 -11.58 -1.38
C VAL A 76 -8.00 -13.02 -1.43
N ARG A 77 -7.11 -13.40 -0.52
CA ARG A 77 -6.56 -14.74 -0.50
C ARG A 77 -7.65 -15.78 -0.24
N SER A 78 -8.57 -15.47 0.66
CA SER A 78 -9.69 -16.38 0.94
C SER A 78 -10.58 -16.58 -0.26
N SER A 79 -10.84 -15.52 -1.00
CA SER A 79 -11.65 -15.63 -2.22
C SER A 79 -10.96 -16.50 -3.25
N MET A 80 -9.65 -16.32 -3.41
CA MET A 80 -8.92 -17.13 -4.36
C MET A 80 -8.94 -18.61 -3.96
N ASP A 81 -8.79 -18.87 -2.67
CA ASP A 81 -8.85 -20.24 -2.19
C ASP A 81 -10.21 -20.85 -2.42
N LEU A 82 -11.26 -20.09 -2.19
CA LEU A 82 -12.60 -20.58 -2.42
C LEU A 82 -12.85 -20.93 -3.86
N HIS A 83 -12.19 -20.25 -4.77
CA HIS A 83 -12.34 -20.54 -6.19
C HIS A 83 -11.37 -21.61 -6.66
N GLY A 84 -10.59 -22.17 -5.76
CA GLY A 84 -9.68 -23.24 -6.09
C GLY A 84 -8.51 -22.85 -6.92
N VAL A 85 -8.30 -21.63 -6.98
CA VAL A 85 -7.24 -21.16 -7.72
C VAL A 85 -6.01 -21.40 -7.20
N VAL A 86 -5.85 -21.58 -6.37
CA VAL A 86 -4.72 -21.69 -5.88
C VAL A 86 -3.72 -22.08 -6.09
N ALA A 87 -3.34 -22.04 -6.16
CA ALA A 87 -2.32 -22.27 -6.34
C ALA A 87 -1.58 -22.67 -5.54
N PRO A 88 -1.10 -22.96 -5.43
CA PRO A 88 -0.48 -23.43 -4.65
C PRO A 88 0.24 -22.86 -3.99
N ALA A 89 0.35 -22.65 -3.75
CA ALA A 89 0.85 -22.18 -3.06
C ALA A 89 1.75 -22.51 -2.57
N PRO A 90 2.33 -22.19 -2.44
CA PRO A 90 3.31 -22.38 -1.91
C PRO A 90 3.09 -22.66 -0.79
N GLY A 91 3.28 -22.77 -0.52
CA GLY A 91 3.14 -22.97 0.57
C GLY A 91 2.02 -23.47 0.69
N SER A 92 1.59 -23.77 0.20
CA SER A 92 0.50 -24.19 0.41
C SER A 92 0.42 -25.40 0.10
N ILE A 93 1.02 -25.67 -0.08
CA ILE A 93 0.87 -26.49 -0.26
C ILE A 93 0.57 -27.10 -0.06
N ASN A 94 0.71 -27.22 -0.18
CA ASN A 94 0.44 -27.64 -0.03
C ASN A 94 0.16 -27.95 0.05
#